data_a72c8b7080f90faf78799271a57ce5f6
#
_entry.id   a72c8b7080f90faf78799271a57ce5f6
#
_cell.length_a   1.000
_cell.length_b   1.000
_cell.length_c   1.000
_cell.angle_alpha   90.00
_cell.angle_beta   90.00
_cell.angle_gamma   90.00
#
_symmetry.space_group_name_H-M   'P 1'
#
loop_
_entity.id
_entity.type
_entity.pdbx_description
1 polymer ?
#
loop_
_entity_poly.entity_id
_entity_poly.type
_entity_poly.pdbx_seq_one_letter_code
_entity_poly.pdbx_strand_id
1 'polypeptide(L)'
;MLKRIAIYTMLPPGAGGSFQYGASILAALRQLDTDKYSCHFWCSHETWLPIAQKFSISATLIPKAGFLSRAILYGLRKVRKACKLPWQYYTHFFLPISKWNPDICISLTQNNPPLQHCKIIGPVHDLMHRYEARFPEVGEASEYCSREQMFSTFCRTAAAILVDSNVGKQHVSEIYHPDPEKIFILPFIPSPLAEKAEKPQNFPLAEGQKYLFYPAQLWLHKNHANLLRAVKKLFPELDIHCIFTGTTDKSGAFLYNQLLHELDLKKNVHHLGYVSDNETRWLYEHARCMIMPSFFGPTNIPPLEAMLAGCPVAVSDIYAMRERYGEASLYFDPHNVTEIAAVIQRLWTDDNLCHEMIKHGYEQASTWTQTDFEARFLDILHHVENF
;
A
#
# COMPACT_ATOMS: atom_id res chain seq x y z
N MET A 1 -26.01 21.84 15.44
CA MET A 1 -25.71 21.84 13.99
C MET A 1 -24.93 20.57 13.72
N LEU A 2 -25.28 19.79 12.66
CA LEU A 2 -24.52 18.58 12.31
C LEU A 2 -23.09 18.95 11.89
N LYS A 3 -22.08 18.25 12.41
CA LYS A 3 -20.72 18.37 11.93
C LYS A 3 -20.60 17.72 10.55
N ARG A 4 -20.01 18.44 9.60
CA ARG A 4 -19.86 17.99 8.22
C ARG A 4 -18.48 17.38 7.98
N ILE A 5 -18.45 16.10 7.63
CA ILE A 5 -17.24 15.36 7.34
C ILE A 5 -17.17 15.09 5.83
N ALA A 6 -16.25 15.75 5.14
CA ALA A 6 -15.91 15.46 3.77
C ALA A 6 -14.93 14.29 3.73
N ILE A 7 -15.20 13.31 2.89
CA ILE A 7 -14.28 12.19 2.61
C ILE A 7 -13.87 12.30 1.15
N TYR A 8 -12.62 12.02 0.84
CA TYR A 8 -12.17 12.24 -0.52
C TYR A 8 -11.08 11.26 -0.97
N THR A 9 -11.12 10.87 -2.26
CA THR A 9 -10.03 10.14 -2.93
C THR A 9 -9.94 10.46 -4.41
N MET A 10 -8.71 10.48 -4.94
CA MET A 10 -8.43 10.58 -6.37
C MET A 10 -7.98 9.25 -7.01
N LEU A 11 -7.71 8.21 -6.21
CA LEU A 11 -7.26 6.93 -6.71
C LEU A 11 -8.44 6.04 -7.12
N PRO A 12 -8.30 5.23 -8.19
CA PRO A 12 -9.27 4.18 -8.49
C PRO A 12 -9.18 3.06 -7.45
N PRO A 13 -10.26 2.28 -7.22
CA PRO A 13 -10.21 1.00 -6.56
C PRO A 13 -9.23 0.07 -7.30
N GLY A 14 -8.56 -0.80 -6.57
CA GLY A 14 -7.50 -1.66 -7.13
C GLY A 14 -6.10 -1.04 -7.09
N ALA A 15 -5.93 0.14 -6.48
CA ALA A 15 -4.62 0.74 -6.22
C ALA A 15 -3.85 0.05 -5.06
N GLY A 16 -4.06 -1.26 -4.84
CA GLY A 16 -3.36 -2.05 -3.83
C GLY A 16 -3.64 -1.59 -2.40
N GLY A 17 -2.60 -1.56 -1.55
CA GLY A 17 -2.73 -1.23 -0.12
C GLY A 17 -3.39 0.11 0.18
N SER A 18 -3.21 1.13 -0.66
CA SER A 18 -3.87 2.43 -0.46
C SER A 18 -5.39 2.36 -0.63
N PHE A 19 -5.89 1.50 -1.53
CA PHE A 19 -7.31 1.25 -1.66
C PHE A 19 -7.88 0.56 -0.41
N GLN A 20 -7.19 -0.48 0.07
CA GLN A 20 -7.58 -1.23 1.27
C GLN A 20 -7.66 -0.34 2.51
N TYR A 21 -6.65 0.51 2.70
CA TYR A 21 -6.62 1.48 3.79
C TYR A 21 -7.81 2.44 3.75
N GLY A 22 -8.10 2.98 2.56
CA GLY A 22 -9.26 3.85 2.36
C GLY A 22 -10.60 3.16 2.64
N ALA A 23 -10.75 1.90 2.23
CA ALA A 23 -11.95 1.11 2.52
C ALA A 23 -12.13 0.87 4.03
N SER A 24 -11.02 0.65 4.77
CA SER A 24 -11.06 0.50 6.23
C SER A 24 -11.49 1.78 6.94
N ILE A 25 -11.07 2.95 6.45
CA ILE A 25 -11.55 4.24 6.96
C ILE A 25 -13.06 4.41 6.70
N LEU A 26 -13.55 4.08 5.48
CA LEU A 26 -14.98 4.14 5.18
C LEU A 26 -15.80 3.21 6.09
N ALA A 27 -15.26 2.03 6.39
CA ALA A 27 -15.90 1.10 7.34
C ALA A 27 -16.00 1.69 8.75
N ALA A 28 -14.96 2.37 9.24
CA ALA A 28 -14.99 3.06 10.53
C ALA A 28 -16.06 4.17 10.56
N LEU A 29 -16.15 4.97 9.51
CA LEU A 29 -17.07 6.11 9.45
C LEU A 29 -18.56 5.71 9.45
N ARG A 30 -18.92 4.48 9.05
CA ARG A 30 -20.30 4.00 9.14
C ARG A 30 -20.82 3.90 10.59
N GLN A 31 -19.94 3.88 11.59
CA GLN A 31 -20.29 3.80 13.01
C GLN A 31 -20.66 5.18 13.60
N LEU A 32 -20.44 6.26 12.86
CA LEU A 32 -20.74 7.61 13.33
C LEU A 32 -22.25 7.82 13.47
N ASP A 33 -22.61 8.49 14.56
CA ASP A 33 -23.98 8.91 14.86
C ASP A 33 -24.48 9.92 13.83
N THR A 34 -25.46 9.54 13.03
CA THR A 34 -26.05 10.36 11.96
C THR A 34 -26.81 11.60 12.49
N ASP A 35 -27.15 11.63 13.78
CA ASP A 35 -27.76 12.81 14.41
C ASP A 35 -26.69 13.88 14.77
N LYS A 36 -25.42 13.50 14.79
CA LYS A 36 -24.29 14.38 15.08
C LYS A 36 -23.45 14.70 13.85
N TYR A 37 -23.34 13.75 12.91
CA TYR A 37 -22.44 13.84 11.77
C TYR A 37 -23.18 13.72 10.43
N SER A 38 -22.75 14.54 9.48
CA SER A 38 -23.14 14.42 8.08
C SER A 38 -21.91 14.09 7.25
N CYS A 39 -21.81 12.85 6.78
CA CYS A 39 -20.70 12.39 5.96
C CYS A 39 -21.02 12.44 4.48
N HIS A 40 -20.08 12.94 3.66
CA HIS A 40 -20.22 12.91 2.22
C HIS A 40 -18.89 12.57 1.54
N PHE A 41 -18.92 11.66 0.56
CA PHE A 41 -17.73 11.15 -0.10
C PHE A 41 -17.61 11.68 -1.54
N TRP A 42 -16.48 12.31 -1.84
CA TRP A 42 -16.10 12.76 -3.17
C TRP A 42 -15.01 11.86 -3.74
N CYS A 43 -15.27 11.22 -4.88
CA CYS A 43 -14.34 10.33 -5.54
C CYS A 43 -14.15 10.69 -7.01
N SER A 44 -12.97 10.38 -7.56
CA SER A 44 -12.64 10.61 -8.97
C SER A 44 -12.97 9.42 -9.89
N HIS A 45 -13.40 8.29 -9.33
CA HIS A 45 -13.66 7.06 -10.07
C HIS A 45 -14.97 6.42 -9.62
N GLU A 46 -15.80 6.06 -10.59
CA GLU A 46 -17.15 5.52 -10.38
C GLU A 46 -17.17 4.20 -9.58
N THR A 47 -16.11 3.42 -9.65
CA THR A 47 -15.98 2.15 -8.91
C THR A 47 -15.97 2.31 -7.39
N TRP A 48 -15.82 3.54 -6.87
CA TRP A 48 -16.01 3.84 -5.46
C TRP A 48 -17.47 3.96 -5.02
N LEU A 49 -18.40 4.22 -5.96
CA LEU A 49 -19.80 4.45 -5.62
C LEU A 49 -20.46 3.21 -4.96
N PRO A 50 -20.29 1.98 -5.48
CA PRO A 50 -20.82 0.80 -4.81
C PRO A 50 -20.22 0.58 -3.42
N ILE A 51 -18.92 0.92 -3.25
CA ILE A 51 -18.23 0.78 -1.96
C ILE A 51 -18.79 1.75 -0.94
N ALA A 52 -18.96 3.03 -1.31
CA ALA A 52 -19.61 4.02 -0.46
C ALA A 52 -21.04 3.61 -0.06
N GLN A 53 -21.80 3.06 -1.01
CA GLN A 53 -23.15 2.54 -0.77
C GLN A 53 -23.14 1.39 0.24
N LYS A 54 -22.17 0.46 0.15
CA LYS A 54 -22.00 -0.64 1.12
C LYS A 54 -21.84 -0.13 2.55
N PHE A 55 -21.24 1.06 2.72
CA PHE A 55 -21.05 1.70 4.02
C PHE A 55 -22.13 2.76 4.34
N SER A 56 -23.19 2.86 3.55
CA SER A 56 -24.30 3.84 3.72
C SER A 56 -23.82 5.30 3.71
N ILE A 57 -22.75 5.61 2.97
CA ILE A 57 -22.20 6.95 2.83
C ILE A 57 -22.62 7.53 1.47
N SER A 58 -23.25 8.71 1.50
CA SER A 58 -23.59 9.45 0.27
C SER A 58 -22.32 9.82 -0.50
N ALA A 59 -22.29 9.54 -1.82
CA ALA A 59 -21.11 9.79 -2.62
C ALA A 59 -21.42 10.61 -3.88
N THR A 60 -20.45 11.43 -4.28
CA THR A 60 -20.49 12.20 -5.53
C THR A 60 -19.25 11.92 -6.36
N LEU A 61 -19.47 11.51 -7.61
CA LEU A 61 -18.39 11.41 -8.58
C LEU A 61 -17.98 12.81 -9.04
N ILE A 62 -16.71 13.16 -8.84
CA ILE A 62 -16.17 14.41 -9.36
C ILE A 62 -15.75 14.18 -10.81
N PRO A 63 -16.37 14.88 -11.78
CA PRO A 63 -16.08 14.68 -13.19
C PRO A 63 -14.62 15.04 -13.50
N LYS A 64 -14.00 14.25 -14.36
CA LYS A 64 -12.67 14.58 -14.91
C LYS A 64 -12.76 15.92 -15.63
N ALA A 65 -11.80 16.80 -15.39
CA ALA A 65 -11.73 18.09 -16.08
C ALA A 65 -11.86 17.90 -17.59
N GLY A 66 -12.78 18.61 -18.25
CA GLY A 66 -12.97 18.59 -19.68
C GLY A 66 -11.70 19.07 -20.43
N PHE A 67 -11.67 18.86 -21.77
CA PHE A 67 -10.48 19.20 -22.60
C PHE A 67 -10.03 20.66 -22.44
N LEU A 68 -10.95 21.62 -22.43
CA LEU A 68 -10.64 23.04 -22.19
C LEU A 68 -10.05 23.28 -20.79
N SER A 69 -10.63 22.65 -19.76
CA SER A 69 -10.10 22.76 -18.40
C SER A 69 -8.71 22.14 -18.28
N ARG A 70 -8.44 21.04 -18.99
CA ARG A 70 -7.11 20.42 -19.06
C ARG A 70 -6.09 21.30 -19.75
N ALA A 71 -6.46 21.97 -20.86
CA ALA A 71 -5.61 22.90 -21.58
C ALA A 71 -5.26 24.12 -20.71
N ILE A 72 -6.25 24.70 -20.02
CA ILE A 72 -6.05 25.79 -19.06
C ILE A 72 -5.15 25.34 -17.91
N LEU A 73 -5.42 24.17 -17.32
CA LEU A 73 -4.60 23.59 -16.25
C LEU A 73 -3.17 23.30 -16.70
N TYR A 74 -2.99 22.86 -17.95
CA TYR A 74 -1.66 22.65 -18.54
C TYR A 74 -0.90 23.97 -18.74
N GLY A 75 -1.59 25.01 -19.23
CA GLY A 75 -1.04 26.36 -19.33
C GLY A 75 -0.65 26.93 -17.96
N LEU A 76 -1.54 26.80 -16.99
CA LEU A 76 -1.28 27.21 -15.59
C LEU A 76 -0.15 26.41 -14.94
N ARG A 77 0.02 25.11 -15.28
CA ARG A 77 1.18 24.32 -14.86
C ARG A 77 2.50 24.88 -15.37
N LYS A 78 2.56 25.30 -16.64
CA LYS A 78 3.77 25.93 -17.23
C LYS A 78 4.09 27.27 -16.57
N VAL A 79 3.10 28.13 -16.42
CA VAL A 79 3.24 29.44 -15.76
C VAL A 79 3.65 29.25 -14.29
N ARG A 80 3.04 28.31 -13.59
CA ARG A 80 3.37 27.99 -12.20
C ARG A 80 4.80 27.49 -12.03
N LYS A 81 5.28 26.57 -12.90
CA LYS A 81 6.66 26.07 -12.90
C LYS A 81 7.65 27.22 -13.09
N ALA A 82 7.30 28.19 -13.94
CA ALA A 82 8.10 29.40 -14.17
C ALA A 82 8.07 30.39 -12.98
N CYS A 83 6.91 30.51 -12.30
CA CYS A 83 6.69 31.48 -11.22
C CYS A 83 6.84 30.92 -9.81
N LYS A 84 7.19 29.64 -9.63
CA LYS A 84 7.31 28.94 -8.32
C LYS A 84 6.07 29.08 -7.43
N LEU A 85 4.86 29.14 -8.00
CA LEU A 85 3.61 29.33 -7.25
C LEU A 85 3.17 28.04 -6.54
N PRO A 86 2.63 28.14 -5.31
CA PRO A 86 2.23 26.95 -4.52
C PRO A 86 1.03 26.19 -5.12
N TRP A 87 0.87 24.93 -4.69
CA TRP A 87 -0.13 23.96 -5.17
C TRP A 87 -1.60 24.36 -5.00
N GLN A 88 -1.89 25.42 -4.28
CA GLN A 88 -3.23 25.88 -3.86
C GLN A 88 -4.22 26.17 -5.03
N TYR A 89 -3.81 26.02 -6.29
CA TYR A 89 -4.62 26.38 -7.47
C TYR A 89 -5.26 25.20 -8.21
N TYR A 90 -5.25 23.97 -7.69
CA TYR A 90 -6.07 22.89 -8.23
C TYR A 90 -7.55 22.99 -7.81
N THR A 91 -8.11 24.20 -7.96
CA THR A 91 -9.41 24.59 -7.40
C THR A 91 -10.60 23.84 -7.99
N HIS A 92 -10.56 23.41 -9.26
CA HIS A 92 -11.74 22.80 -9.88
C HIS A 92 -12.15 21.46 -9.28
N PHE A 93 -11.21 20.62 -8.85
CA PHE A 93 -11.53 19.34 -8.22
C PHE A 93 -12.09 19.53 -6.80
N PHE A 94 -11.52 20.46 -6.05
CA PHE A 94 -11.89 20.68 -4.65
C PHE A 94 -13.00 21.71 -4.46
N LEU A 95 -13.41 22.42 -5.54
CA LEU A 95 -14.46 23.43 -5.46
C LEU A 95 -15.80 22.88 -4.92
N PRO A 96 -16.30 21.69 -5.34
CA PRO A 96 -17.52 21.13 -4.76
C PRO A 96 -17.39 20.86 -3.26
N ILE A 97 -16.23 20.31 -2.83
CA ILE A 97 -15.95 20.04 -1.42
C ILE A 97 -15.88 21.34 -0.63
N SER A 98 -15.17 22.34 -1.15
CA SER A 98 -15.06 23.66 -0.52
C SER A 98 -16.42 24.38 -0.41
N LYS A 99 -17.27 24.29 -1.44
CA LYS A 99 -18.63 24.86 -1.40
C LYS A 99 -19.53 24.17 -0.38
N TRP A 100 -19.32 22.87 -0.15
CA TRP A 100 -20.05 22.15 0.89
C TRP A 100 -19.62 22.58 2.31
N ASN A 101 -18.47 23.26 2.43
CA ASN A 101 -17.92 23.84 3.63
C ASN A 101 -17.83 22.82 4.79
N PRO A 102 -16.97 21.80 4.69
CA PRO A 102 -16.82 20.79 5.72
C PRO A 102 -16.10 21.34 6.96
N ASP A 103 -16.44 20.80 8.13
CA ASP A 103 -15.69 21.04 9.36
C ASP A 103 -14.40 20.21 9.39
N ILE A 104 -14.50 18.97 8.87
CA ILE A 104 -13.37 18.02 8.78
C ILE A 104 -13.32 17.45 7.36
N CYS A 105 -12.11 17.28 6.83
CA CYS A 105 -11.87 16.60 5.57
C CYS A 105 -10.93 15.41 5.79
N ILE A 106 -11.39 14.21 5.44
CA ILE A 106 -10.62 12.97 5.54
C ILE A 106 -10.15 12.58 4.15
N SER A 107 -8.84 12.56 3.94
CA SER A 107 -8.24 12.01 2.74
C SER A 107 -8.01 10.51 2.90
N LEU A 108 -8.52 9.70 1.96
CA LEU A 108 -8.28 8.25 1.97
C LEU A 108 -6.90 7.86 1.40
N THR A 109 -6.16 8.83 0.88
CA THR A 109 -4.86 8.61 0.24
C THR A 109 -3.90 9.74 0.57
N GLN A 110 -2.63 9.59 0.19
CA GLN A 110 -1.60 10.61 0.42
C GLN A 110 -1.85 11.95 -0.32
N ASN A 111 -2.82 12.00 -1.26
CA ASN A 111 -3.17 13.22 -2.00
C ASN A 111 -4.14 14.08 -1.17
N ASN A 112 -3.61 14.96 -0.36
CA ASN A 112 -4.41 15.76 0.55
C ASN A 112 -4.94 17.03 -0.14
N PRO A 113 -6.24 17.38 0.08
CA PRO A 113 -6.85 18.53 -0.56
C PRO A 113 -6.30 19.84 0.02
N PRO A 114 -6.09 20.88 -0.81
CA PRO A 114 -5.68 22.19 -0.34
C PRO A 114 -6.90 22.99 0.17
N LEU A 115 -7.67 22.42 1.08
CA LEU A 115 -8.83 23.09 1.67
C LEU A 115 -8.39 24.04 2.79
N GLN A 116 -8.95 25.26 2.75
CA GLN A 116 -8.81 26.22 3.83
C GLN A 116 -10.04 26.14 4.74
N HIS A 117 -9.88 26.44 6.02
CA HIS A 117 -10.96 26.52 7.01
C HIS A 117 -11.60 25.17 7.41
N CYS A 118 -11.00 24.03 7.09
CA CYS A 118 -11.39 22.74 7.64
C CYS A 118 -10.19 22.01 8.23
N LYS A 119 -10.45 21.13 9.21
CA LYS A 119 -9.44 20.24 9.80
C LYS A 119 -9.17 19.09 8.84
N ILE A 120 -7.91 18.89 8.41
CA ILE A 120 -7.57 17.83 7.45
C ILE A 120 -6.94 16.65 8.19
N ILE A 121 -7.48 15.46 7.97
CA ILE A 121 -6.93 14.18 8.41
C ILE A 121 -6.51 13.40 7.16
N GLY A 122 -5.29 12.88 7.14
CA GLY A 122 -4.85 12.08 5.99
C GLY A 122 -3.58 11.29 6.27
N PRO A 123 -3.30 10.27 5.43
CA PRO A 123 -2.13 9.42 5.59
C PRO A 123 -0.86 10.01 4.98
N VAL A 124 0.26 9.62 5.59
CA VAL A 124 1.60 9.62 4.99
C VAL A 124 2.10 8.18 5.09
N HIS A 125 1.85 7.40 4.04
CA HIS A 125 2.18 5.97 4.03
C HIS A 125 3.68 5.73 3.96
N ASP A 126 4.43 6.57 3.25
CA ASP A 126 5.87 6.48 3.12
C ASP A 126 6.50 7.83 2.73
N LEU A 127 7.79 7.94 2.99
CA LEU A 127 8.65 9.03 2.53
C LEU A 127 9.82 8.50 1.68
N MET A 128 9.57 7.44 0.90
CA MET A 128 10.63 6.73 0.16
C MET A 128 11.29 7.58 -0.91
N HIS A 129 10.64 8.64 -1.41
CA HIS A 129 11.32 9.64 -2.25
C HIS A 129 12.52 10.30 -1.55
N ARG A 130 12.53 10.35 -0.21
CA ARG A 130 13.65 10.84 0.61
C ARG A 130 14.68 9.77 0.92
N TYR A 131 14.23 8.58 1.29
CA TYR A 131 15.10 7.50 1.76
C TYR A 131 15.63 6.62 0.64
N GLU A 132 14.86 6.44 -0.43
CA GLU A 132 15.14 5.51 -1.52
C GLU A 132 15.03 6.18 -2.91
N ALA A 133 15.47 7.44 -3.02
CA ALA A 133 15.42 8.24 -4.25
C ALA A 133 16.16 7.61 -5.46
N ARG A 134 16.95 6.55 -5.24
CA ARG A 134 17.60 5.79 -6.32
C ARG A 134 16.62 5.03 -7.22
N PHE A 135 15.40 4.75 -6.73
CA PHE A 135 14.39 4.07 -7.52
C PHE A 135 13.53 5.06 -8.31
N PRO A 136 13.37 4.85 -9.64
CA PRO A 136 12.65 5.79 -10.49
C PRO A 136 11.19 6.00 -10.08
N GLU A 137 10.57 5.00 -9.44
CA GLU A 137 9.17 5.05 -8.99
C GLU A 137 8.93 6.17 -7.95
N VAL A 138 9.97 6.61 -7.26
CA VAL A 138 9.89 7.67 -6.22
C VAL A 138 10.94 8.76 -6.38
N GLY A 139 12.04 8.48 -7.09
CA GLY A 139 13.20 9.36 -7.20
C GLY A 139 13.27 10.16 -8.50
N GLU A 140 12.42 9.88 -9.51
CA GLU A 140 12.36 10.72 -10.69
C GLU A 140 12.06 12.16 -10.30
N ALA A 141 12.80 13.12 -10.87
CA ALA A 141 12.79 14.52 -10.41
C ALA A 141 11.38 15.14 -10.35
N SER A 142 10.49 14.79 -11.27
CA SER A 142 9.11 15.27 -11.28
C SER A 142 8.27 14.69 -10.14
N GLU A 143 8.44 13.40 -9.86
CA GLU A 143 7.75 12.69 -8.80
C GLU A 143 8.29 13.12 -7.43
N TYR A 144 9.61 13.16 -7.27
CA TYR A 144 10.26 13.64 -6.06
C TYR A 144 9.77 15.04 -5.66
N CYS A 145 9.83 16.00 -6.59
CA CYS A 145 9.38 17.37 -6.32
C CYS A 145 7.88 17.45 -6.01
N SER A 146 7.06 16.62 -6.66
CA SER A 146 5.62 16.56 -6.42
C SER A 146 5.30 16.05 -5.02
N ARG A 147 5.91 14.92 -4.63
CA ARG A 147 5.75 14.32 -3.28
C ARG A 147 6.26 15.26 -2.20
N GLU A 148 7.44 15.85 -2.39
CA GLU A 148 8.04 16.79 -1.45
C GLU A 148 7.14 18.00 -1.19
N GLN A 149 6.63 18.63 -2.23
CA GLN A 149 5.74 19.77 -2.09
C GLN A 149 4.42 19.40 -1.41
N MET A 150 3.87 18.24 -1.73
CA MET A 150 2.62 17.74 -1.16
C MET A 150 2.80 17.45 0.34
N PHE A 151 3.80 16.66 0.71
CA PHE A 151 4.00 16.26 2.11
C PHE A 151 4.44 17.42 2.99
N SER A 152 5.35 18.28 2.54
CA SER A 152 5.76 19.45 3.33
C SER A 152 4.60 20.41 3.60
N THR A 153 3.67 20.55 2.63
CA THR A 153 2.48 21.37 2.84
C THR A 153 1.51 20.69 3.79
N PHE A 154 1.23 19.39 3.56
CA PHE A 154 0.29 18.64 4.38
C PHE A 154 0.75 18.53 5.84
N CYS A 155 1.98 18.11 6.09
CA CYS A 155 2.50 17.95 7.46
C CYS A 155 2.48 19.25 8.27
N ARG A 156 2.60 20.41 7.60
CA ARG A 156 2.50 21.71 8.26
C ARG A 156 1.08 22.11 8.62
N THR A 157 0.08 21.71 7.82
CA THR A 157 -1.30 22.21 7.92
C THR A 157 -2.32 21.18 8.40
N ALA A 158 -1.96 19.91 8.46
CA ALA A 158 -2.85 18.84 8.89
C ALA A 158 -3.29 19.01 10.35
N ALA A 159 -4.52 18.62 10.64
CA ALA A 159 -5.00 18.42 12.01
C ALA A 159 -4.59 17.04 12.55
N ALA A 160 -4.53 16.01 11.66
CA ALA A 160 -3.95 14.73 12.00
C ALA A 160 -3.21 14.13 10.81
N ILE A 161 -2.04 13.56 11.06
CA ILE A 161 -1.18 12.85 10.13
C ILE A 161 -1.20 11.38 10.52
N LEU A 162 -1.74 10.54 9.65
CA LEU A 162 -1.82 9.10 9.88
C LEU A 162 -0.58 8.42 9.30
N VAL A 163 0.12 7.65 10.10
CA VAL A 163 1.30 6.85 9.69
C VAL A 163 1.05 5.38 10.06
N ASP A 164 1.74 4.47 9.40
CA ASP A 164 1.53 3.03 9.56
C ASP A 164 2.33 2.39 10.71
N SER A 165 3.33 3.09 11.26
CA SER A 165 4.32 2.53 12.18
C SER A 165 5.05 3.60 12.99
N ASN A 166 5.80 3.17 14.03
CA ASN A 166 6.72 4.06 14.75
C ASN A 166 7.83 4.59 13.83
N VAL A 167 8.31 3.78 12.89
CA VAL A 167 9.27 4.22 11.87
C VAL A 167 8.67 5.31 10.98
N GLY A 168 7.41 5.14 10.54
CA GLY A 168 6.69 6.17 9.79
C GLY A 168 6.54 7.47 10.57
N LYS A 169 6.22 7.38 11.88
CA LYS A 169 6.18 8.54 12.80
C LYS A 169 7.53 9.23 12.90
N GLN A 170 8.61 8.48 13.06
CA GLN A 170 9.96 9.00 13.12
C GLN A 170 10.33 9.72 11.82
N HIS A 171 10.11 9.12 10.65
CA HIS A 171 10.40 9.70 9.34
C HIS A 171 9.69 11.05 9.13
N VAL A 172 8.39 11.13 9.46
CA VAL A 172 7.62 12.38 9.34
C VAL A 172 8.16 13.44 10.29
N SER A 173 8.47 13.05 11.54
CA SER A 173 9.00 13.96 12.55
C SER A 173 10.36 14.54 12.15
N GLU A 174 11.27 13.70 11.64
CA GLU A 174 12.64 14.10 11.25
C GLU A 174 12.67 14.98 10.01
N ILE A 175 11.75 14.75 9.04
CA ILE A 175 11.82 15.46 7.76
C ILE A 175 11.01 16.74 7.75
N TYR A 176 9.81 16.73 8.34
CA TYR A 176 8.88 17.86 8.21
C TYR A 176 8.61 18.58 9.53
N HIS A 177 9.08 18.05 10.65
CA HIS A 177 8.97 18.63 11.99
C HIS A 177 7.56 19.15 12.34
N PRO A 178 6.48 18.41 12.05
CA PRO A 178 5.15 18.80 12.50
C PRO A 178 5.06 18.69 14.02
N ASP A 179 4.01 19.26 14.60
CA ASP A 179 3.67 19.03 16.00
C ASP A 179 3.52 17.52 16.26
N PRO A 180 4.28 16.92 17.20
CA PRO A 180 4.22 15.48 17.50
C PRO A 180 2.83 14.97 17.90
N GLU A 181 2.00 15.81 18.52
CA GLU A 181 0.64 15.50 18.95
C GLU A 181 -0.32 15.29 17.75
N LYS A 182 0.08 15.71 16.56
CA LYS A 182 -0.70 15.52 15.33
C LYS A 182 -0.34 14.25 14.57
N ILE A 183 0.66 13.47 14.99
CA ILE A 183 1.10 12.26 14.31
C ILE A 183 0.55 11.03 15.04
N PHE A 184 -0.36 10.34 14.37
CA PHE A 184 -1.06 9.15 14.89
C PHE A 184 -0.65 7.90 14.14
N ILE A 185 -0.31 6.86 14.88
CA ILE A 185 -0.04 5.54 14.31
C ILE A 185 -1.39 4.84 14.10
N LEU A 186 -1.64 4.47 12.84
CA LEU A 186 -2.81 3.70 12.40
C LEU A 186 -2.32 2.65 11.39
N PRO A 187 -1.89 1.47 11.86
CA PRO A 187 -1.30 0.45 11.00
C PRO A 187 -2.28 -0.09 9.96
N PHE A 188 -1.76 -0.56 8.83
CA PHE A 188 -2.55 -1.30 7.86
C PHE A 188 -3.13 -2.57 8.48
N ILE A 189 -4.26 -2.99 7.97
CA ILE A 189 -4.82 -4.33 8.23
C ILE A 189 -4.72 -5.17 6.95
N PRO A 190 -4.61 -6.50 7.06
CA PRO A 190 -4.69 -7.36 5.89
C PRO A 190 -6.07 -7.25 5.24
N SER A 191 -6.13 -7.43 3.93
CA SER A 191 -7.42 -7.61 3.25
C SER A 191 -8.10 -8.86 3.82
N PRO A 192 -9.41 -8.85 4.04
CA PRO A 192 -10.13 -10.09 4.30
C PRO A 192 -9.81 -11.08 3.20
N LEU A 193 -9.44 -12.32 3.56
CA LEU A 193 -9.28 -13.35 2.57
C LEU A 193 -10.58 -13.52 1.79
N ALA A 194 -10.49 -13.69 0.48
CA ALA A 194 -11.62 -14.00 -0.36
C ALA A 194 -12.40 -15.22 0.19
N GLU A 195 -13.71 -15.25 0.03
CA GLU A 195 -14.54 -16.33 0.61
C GLU A 195 -14.15 -17.72 0.07
N LYS A 196 -13.71 -17.78 -1.18
CA LYS A 196 -13.31 -19.02 -1.87
C LYS A 196 -11.87 -18.91 -2.35
N ALA A 197 -11.12 -20.00 -2.22
CA ALA A 197 -9.85 -20.20 -2.90
C ALA A 197 -10.11 -20.88 -4.25
N GLU A 198 -9.64 -20.27 -5.34
CA GLU A 198 -9.82 -20.80 -6.71
C GLU A 198 -8.47 -20.92 -7.39
N LYS A 199 -8.17 -22.13 -7.89
CA LYS A 199 -6.93 -22.37 -8.66
C LYS A 199 -6.93 -21.51 -9.92
N PRO A 200 -5.84 -20.74 -10.22
CA PRO A 200 -5.74 -20.02 -11.48
C PRO A 200 -5.87 -20.98 -12.68
N GLN A 201 -6.66 -20.57 -13.68
CA GLN A 201 -6.90 -21.42 -14.87
C GLN A 201 -5.60 -21.81 -15.60
N ASN A 202 -4.66 -20.87 -15.66
CA ASN A 202 -3.37 -21.07 -16.34
C ASN A 202 -2.25 -21.37 -15.35
N PHE A 203 -2.54 -22.07 -14.24
CA PHE A 203 -1.52 -22.41 -13.26
C PHE A 203 -0.50 -23.39 -13.88
N PRO A 204 0.79 -23.06 -13.91
CA PRO A 204 1.76 -23.74 -14.77
C PRO A 204 2.36 -25.02 -14.17
N LEU A 205 2.18 -25.27 -12.87
CA LEU A 205 2.85 -26.34 -12.16
C LEU A 205 1.93 -27.57 -12.01
N ALA A 206 2.56 -28.74 -11.91
CA ALA A 206 1.87 -29.98 -11.62
C ALA A 206 1.27 -29.98 -10.20
N GLU A 207 0.32 -30.85 -9.95
CA GLU A 207 -0.29 -31.01 -8.64
C GLU A 207 0.76 -31.45 -7.61
N GLY A 208 0.74 -30.80 -6.44
CA GLY A 208 1.69 -31.07 -5.34
C GLY A 208 3.09 -30.48 -5.55
N GLN A 209 3.39 -29.83 -6.67
CA GLN A 209 4.69 -29.20 -6.89
C GLN A 209 4.83 -27.94 -6.04
N LYS A 210 5.88 -27.90 -5.20
CA LYS A 210 6.19 -26.77 -4.33
C LYS A 210 6.57 -25.53 -5.14
N TYR A 211 6.16 -24.36 -4.67
CA TYR A 211 6.59 -23.08 -5.26
C TYR A 211 6.73 -21.98 -4.19
N LEU A 212 7.57 -21.03 -4.48
CA LEU A 212 7.70 -19.75 -3.81
C LEU A 212 6.71 -18.78 -4.45
N PHE A 213 5.96 -18.03 -3.64
CA PHE A 213 5.00 -17.04 -4.13
C PHE A 213 5.45 -15.62 -3.81
N TYR A 214 5.30 -14.69 -4.75
CA TYR A 214 5.51 -13.27 -4.54
C TYR A 214 4.50 -12.43 -5.34
N PRO A 215 3.43 -11.92 -4.70
CA PRO A 215 2.43 -11.05 -5.32
C PRO A 215 2.92 -9.60 -5.33
N ALA A 216 3.70 -9.24 -6.31
CA ALA A 216 4.20 -7.88 -6.45
C ALA A 216 4.35 -7.48 -7.91
N GLN A 217 4.00 -6.25 -8.21
CA GLN A 217 4.28 -5.64 -9.51
C GLN A 217 5.78 -5.72 -9.82
N LEU A 218 6.15 -5.89 -11.09
CA LEU A 218 7.56 -5.96 -11.50
C LEU A 218 8.23 -4.57 -11.50
N TRP A 219 8.13 -3.85 -10.40
CA TRP A 219 8.85 -2.60 -10.18
C TRP A 219 10.25 -2.85 -9.63
N LEU A 220 11.20 -1.95 -9.93
CA LEU A 220 12.60 -2.15 -9.56
C LEU A 220 12.79 -2.27 -8.04
N HIS A 221 12.09 -1.46 -7.28
CA HIS A 221 12.16 -1.53 -5.81
C HIS A 221 11.56 -2.82 -5.21
N LYS A 222 10.77 -3.57 -5.96
CA LYS A 222 10.27 -4.89 -5.51
C LYS A 222 11.33 -5.98 -5.57
N ASN A 223 12.48 -5.69 -6.18
CA ASN A 223 13.69 -6.51 -6.09
C ASN A 223 13.56 -7.97 -6.56
N HIS A 224 12.74 -8.20 -7.58
CA HIS A 224 12.69 -9.52 -8.23
C HIS A 224 14.07 -9.97 -8.71
N ALA A 225 14.96 -9.03 -9.02
CA ALA A 225 16.31 -9.30 -9.49
C ALA A 225 17.15 -10.11 -8.49
N ASN A 226 17.21 -9.69 -7.23
CA ASN A 226 18.00 -10.43 -6.23
C ASN A 226 17.28 -11.72 -5.81
N LEU A 227 15.94 -11.77 -5.85
CA LEU A 227 15.21 -13.01 -5.65
C LEU A 227 15.57 -14.06 -6.71
N LEU A 228 15.56 -13.69 -7.99
CA LEU A 228 15.95 -14.59 -9.09
C LEU A 228 17.41 -15.07 -8.96
N ARG A 229 18.33 -14.18 -8.58
CA ARG A 229 19.74 -14.55 -8.34
C ARG A 229 19.87 -15.51 -7.15
N ALA A 230 19.09 -15.30 -6.09
CA ALA A 230 19.08 -16.19 -4.92
C ALA A 230 18.52 -17.57 -5.26
N VAL A 231 17.44 -17.65 -6.03
CA VAL A 231 16.91 -18.91 -6.55
C VAL A 231 17.95 -19.62 -7.42
N LYS A 232 18.60 -18.92 -8.36
CA LYS A 232 19.65 -19.51 -9.19
C LYS A 232 20.80 -20.09 -8.38
N LYS A 233 21.16 -19.43 -7.29
CA LYS A 233 22.25 -19.90 -6.40
C LYS A 233 21.93 -21.26 -5.76
N LEU A 234 20.66 -21.60 -5.60
CA LEU A 234 20.20 -22.85 -5.01
C LEU A 234 20.09 -23.99 -6.03
N PHE A 235 20.23 -23.70 -7.33
CA PHE A 235 20.34 -24.74 -8.37
C PHE A 235 21.80 -25.23 -8.45
N PRO A 236 22.02 -26.51 -8.72
CA PRO A 236 21.04 -27.55 -9.02
C PRO A 236 20.51 -28.35 -7.83
N GLU A 237 20.86 -27.96 -6.59
CA GLU A 237 20.55 -28.75 -5.39
C GLU A 237 19.05 -28.80 -5.07
N LEU A 238 18.33 -27.70 -5.37
CA LEU A 238 16.90 -27.58 -5.11
C LEU A 238 16.16 -27.15 -6.39
N ASP A 239 15.12 -27.90 -6.75
CA ASP A 239 14.20 -27.52 -7.85
C ASP A 239 13.14 -26.53 -7.32
N ILE A 240 13.50 -25.25 -7.36
CA ILE A 240 12.64 -24.19 -6.85
C ILE A 240 11.84 -23.57 -7.99
N HIS A 241 10.52 -23.62 -7.87
CA HIS A 241 9.61 -22.88 -8.75
C HIS A 241 9.16 -21.57 -8.09
N CYS A 242 8.98 -20.54 -8.91
CA CYS A 242 8.49 -19.23 -8.47
C CYS A 242 7.23 -18.87 -9.23
N ILE A 243 6.21 -18.45 -8.49
CA ILE A 243 5.00 -17.86 -9.06
C ILE A 243 4.97 -16.38 -8.65
N PHE A 244 4.91 -15.51 -9.65
CA PHE A 244 4.77 -14.06 -9.46
C PHE A 244 3.45 -13.60 -10.05
N THR A 245 2.84 -12.60 -9.41
CA THR A 245 1.61 -11.97 -9.89
C THR A 245 1.73 -10.44 -9.81
N GLY A 246 0.83 -9.73 -10.47
CA GLY A 246 0.80 -8.28 -10.51
C GLY A 246 1.05 -7.72 -11.90
N THR A 247 0.89 -6.41 -12.05
CA THR A 247 1.12 -5.70 -13.30
C THR A 247 2.61 -5.46 -13.54
N THR A 248 2.96 -5.13 -14.77
CA THR A 248 4.34 -4.79 -15.16
C THR A 248 4.41 -3.40 -15.72
N ASP A 249 5.49 -2.68 -15.45
CA ASP A 249 5.91 -1.54 -16.24
C ASP A 249 6.97 -1.94 -17.28
N LYS A 250 7.34 -1.02 -18.18
CA LYS A 250 8.31 -1.34 -19.24
C LYS A 250 9.69 -1.66 -18.71
N SER A 251 10.14 -0.96 -17.68
CA SER A 251 11.49 -1.09 -17.11
C SER A 251 11.63 -2.38 -16.31
N GLY A 252 10.66 -2.66 -15.45
CA GLY A 252 10.63 -3.89 -14.66
C GLY A 252 10.49 -5.13 -15.54
N ALA A 253 9.59 -5.11 -16.55
CA ALA A 253 9.43 -6.21 -17.49
C ALA A 253 10.71 -6.48 -18.31
N PHE A 254 11.42 -5.43 -18.72
CA PHE A 254 12.69 -5.58 -19.44
C PHE A 254 13.74 -6.29 -18.58
N LEU A 255 14.00 -5.79 -17.37
CA LEU A 255 14.97 -6.39 -16.45
C LEU A 255 14.60 -7.83 -16.07
N TYR A 256 13.33 -8.07 -15.79
CA TYR A 256 12.83 -9.40 -15.48
C TYR A 256 13.11 -10.41 -16.60
N ASN A 257 12.75 -10.10 -17.85
CA ASN A 257 12.97 -10.97 -19.00
C ASN A 257 14.45 -11.18 -19.30
N GLN A 258 15.28 -10.14 -19.16
CA GLN A 258 16.74 -10.24 -19.29
C GLN A 258 17.30 -11.23 -18.27
N LEU A 259 16.95 -11.09 -16.99
CA LEU A 259 17.45 -11.97 -15.93
C LEU A 259 16.97 -13.42 -16.08
N LEU A 260 15.74 -13.65 -16.50
CA LEU A 260 15.26 -15.02 -16.79
C LEU A 260 16.10 -15.72 -17.87
N HIS A 261 16.55 -14.94 -18.87
CA HIS A 261 17.41 -15.46 -19.91
C HIS A 261 18.85 -15.71 -19.41
N GLU A 262 19.45 -14.70 -18.76
CA GLU A 262 20.83 -14.76 -18.25
C GLU A 262 21.03 -15.87 -17.21
N LEU A 263 20.04 -16.06 -16.34
CA LEU A 263 20.09 -17.06 -15.27
C LEU A 263 19.55 -18.42 -15.66
N ASP A 264 19.05 -18.58 -16.88
CA ASP A 264 18.40 -19.81 -17.37
C ASP A 264 17.30 -20.33 -16.41
N LEU A 265 16.35 -19.44 -16.06
CA LEU A 265 15.27 -19.73 -15.12
C LEU A 265 13.87 -19.77 -15.78
N LYS A 266 13.77 -19.71 -17.11
CA LYS A 266 12.48 -19.63 -17.81
C LYS A 266 11.54 -20.79 -17.51
N LYS A 267 12.06 -21.96 -17.17
CA LYS A 267 11.25 -23.15 -16.85
C LYS A 267 10.71 -23.15 -15.42
N ASN A 268 11.35 -22.39 -14.55
CA ASN A 268 11.09 -22.41 -13.10
C ASN A 268 10.36 -21.18 -12.61
N VAL A 269 10.31 -20.10 -13.39
CA VAL A 269 9.75 -18.82 -12.94
C VAL A 269 8.60 -18.42 -13.86
N HIS A 270 7.44 -18.22 -13.27
CA HIS A 270 6.20 -17.96 -13.97
C HIS A 270 5.56 -16.66 -13.45
N HIS A 271 5.22 -15.76 -14.37
CA HIS A 271 4.50 -14.54 -14.05
C HIS A 271 3.07 -14.65 -14.61
N LEU A 272 2.09 -14.72 -13.72
CA LEU A 272 0.67 -14.93 -14.09
C LEU A 272 -0.05 -13.64 -14.46
N GLY A 273 0.60 -12.47 -14.27
CA GLY A 273 -0.07 -11.18 -14.46
C GLY A 273 -1.05 -10.88 -13.32
N TYR A 274 -2.14 -10.20 -13.63
CA TYR A 274 -3.20 -9.94 -12.68
C TYR A 274 -4.00 -11.21 -12.41
N VAL A 275 -4.24 -11.50 -11.14
CA VAL A 275 -5.07 -12.59 -10.66
C VAL A 275 -6.15 -12.04 -9.73
N SER A 276 -7.28 -12.73 -9.62
CA SER A 276 -8.37 -12.35 -8.71
C SER A 276 -8.00 -12.57 -7.24
N ASP A 277 -8.79 -12.02 -6.32
CA ASP A 277 -8.61 -12.24 -4.88
C ASP A 277 -8.78 -13.73 -4.51
N ASN A 278 -9.71 -14.44 -5.17
CA ASN A 278 -9.90 -15.88 -4.98
C ASN A 278 -8.67 -16.68 -5.40
N GLU A 279 -8.08 -16.33 -6.56
CA GLU A 279 -6.84 -16.95 -7.05
C GLU A 279 -5.64 -16.57 -6.18
N THR A 280 -5.54 -15.33 -5.71
CA THR A 280 -4.50 -14.88 -4.78
C THR A 280 -4.55 -15.69 -3.48
N ARG A 281 -5.75 -15.89 -2.93
CA ARG A 281 -5.93 -16.74 -1.75
C ARG A 281 -5.43 -18.16 -2.02
N TRP A 282 -5.84 -18.76 -3.13
CA TRP A 282 -5.40 -20.13 -3.48
C TRP A 282 -3.88 -20.21 -3.61
N LEU A 283 -3.25 -19.20 -4.24
CA LEU A 283 -1.80 -19.15 -4.42
C LEU A 283 -1.05 -19.06 -3.07
N TYR A 284 -1.56 -18.32 -2.10
CA TYR A 284 -1.00 -18.32 -0.75
C TYR A 284 -1.17 -19.67 -0.05
N GLU A 285 -2.38 -20.24 -0.05
CA GLU A 285 -2.70 -21.49 0.65
C GLU A 285 -1.88 -22.69 0.13
N HIS A 286 -1.43 -22.66 -1.12
CA HIS A 286 -0.69 -23.74 -1.76
C HIS A 286 0.81 -23.43 -1.97
N ALA A 287 1.26 -22.23 -1.64
CA ALA A 287 2.67 -21.89 -1.70
C ALA A 287 3.46 -22.57 -0.58
N ARG A 288 4.69 -22.97 -0.89
CA ARG A 288 5.64 -23.40 0.14
C ARG A 288 5.98 -22.26 1.09
N CYS A 289 6.17 -21.07 0.54
CA CYS A 289 6.42 -19.84 1.29
C CYS A 289 6.21 -18.61 0.42
N MET A 290 6.01 -17.47 1.08
CA MET A 290 6.03 -16.15 0.48
C MET A 290 7.36 -15.46 0.78
N ILE A 291 8.04 -14.95 -0.25
CA ILE A 291 9.30 -14.20 -0.10
C ILE A 291 9.11 -12.80 -0.65
N MET A 292 9.31 -11.79 0.18
CA MET A 292 9.18 -10.38 -0.21
C MET A 292 10.49 -9.61 -0.02
N PRO A 293 11.36 -9.57 -1.05
CA PRO A 293 12.68 -8.95 -0.97
C PRO A 293 12.69 -7.45 -1.28
N SER A 294 11.56 -6.76 -1.09
CA SER A 294 11.41 -5.35 -1.43
C SER A 294 12.44 -4.46 -0.76
N PHE A 295 12.94 -3.44 -1.49
CA PHE A 295 13.88 -2.46 -0.94
C PHE A 295 13.20 -1.37 -0.13
N PHE A 296 11.90 -1.16 -0.27
CA PHE A 296 11.16 -0.19 0.51
C PHE A 296 9.67 -0.52 0.71
N GLY A 297 9.02 0.31 1.47
CA GLY A 297 7.71 0.18 2.05
C GLY A 297 7.90 0.01 3.55
N PRO A 298 7.54 1.01 4.40
CA PRO A 298 7.78 0.91 5.86
C PRO A 298 7.11 -0.32 6.45
N THR A 299 5.89 -0.60 6.00
CA THR A 299 5.17 -1.85 6.18
C THR A 299 4.60 -2.30 4.82
N ASN A 300 4.11 -3.51 4.73
CA ASN A 300 3.44 -4.03 3.54
C ASN A 300 2.25 -4.90 3.97
N ILE A 301 1.22 -5.00 3.14
CA ILE A 301 0.03 -5.82 3.43
C ILE A 301 0.22 -7.30 3.05
N PRO A 302 0.83 -7.64 1.89
CA PRO A 302 0.91 -9.02 1.42
C PRO A 302 1.47 -10.05 2.42
N PRO A 303 2.46 -9.75 3.28
CA PRO A 303 2.89 -10.70 4.31
C PRO A 303 1.79 -11.06 5.31
N LEU A 304 0.94 -10.11 5.70
CA LEU A 304 -0.19 -10.39 6.60
C LEU A 304 -1.27 -11.24 5.93
N GLU A 305 -1.52 -11.02 4.65
CA GLU A 305 -2.43 -11.84 3.84
C GLU A 305 -1.91 -13.28 3.73
N ALA A 306 -0.60 -13.43 3.47
CA ALA A 306 0.06 -14.73 3.46
C ALA A 306 -0.05 -15.45 4.82
N MET A 307 0.19 -14.74 5.92
CA MET A 307 0.05 -15.27 7.27
C MET A 307 -1.38 -15.75 7.55
N LEU A 308 -2.40 -14.97 7.18
CA LEU A 308 -3.82 -15.37 7.31
C LEU A 308 -4.18 -16.57 6.43
N ALA A 309 -3.51 -16.76 5.32
CA ALA A 309 -3.69 -17.90 4.43
C ALA A 309 -2.86 -19.14 4.84
N GLY A 310 -2.13 -19.07 5.97
CA GLY A 310 -1.28 -20.17 6.43
C GLY A 310 -0.01 -20.37 5.59
N CYS A 311 0.50 -19.32 4.96
CA CYS A 311 1.73 -19.36 4.18
C CYS A 311 2.91 -18.84 5.02
N PRO A 312 4.01 -19.60 5.17
CA PRO A 312 5.23 -19.11 5.81
C PRO A 312 5.81 -17.89 5.08
N VAL A 313 6.28 -16.90 5.83
CA VAL A 313 6.68 -15.60 5.28
C VAL A 313 8.14 -15.29 5.57
N ALA A 314 8.86 -14.77 4.58
CA ALA A 314 10.14 -14.10 4.78
C ALA A 314 10.17 -12.76 4.05
N VAL A 315 10.70 -11.73 4.73
CA VAL A 315 10.71 -10.36 4.25
C VAL A 315 12.08 -9.71 4.40
N SER A 316 12.31 -8.63 3.69
CA SER A 316 13.49 -7.78 3.90
C SER A 316 13.55 -7.23 5.32
N ASP A 317 14.73 -7.21 5.91
CA ASP A 317 14.99 -6.59 7.22
C ASP A 317 15.21 -5.08 7.06
N ILE A 318 14.12 -4.36 6.82
CA ILE A 318 14.14 -2.92 6.54
C ILE A 318 13.00 -2.21 7.27
N TYR A 319 13.22 -0.96 7.62
CA TYR A 319 12.21 -0.05 8.18
C TYR A 319 11.39 -0.69 9.31
N ALA A 320 10.06 -0.71 9.19
CA ALA A 320 9.15 -1.22 10.21
C ALA A 320 8.78 -2.71 10.06
N MET A 321 9.49 -3.48 9.22
CA MET A 321 9.16 -4.89 8.99
C MET A 321 9.18 -5.71 10.29
N ARG A 322 10.24 -5.53 11.12
CA ARG A 322 10.32 -6.21 12.44
C ARG A 322 9.23 -5.75 13.41
N GLU A 323 8.92 -4.44 13.41
CA GLU A 323 7.82 -3.89 14.22
C GLU A 323 6.49 -4.55 13.83
N ARG A 324 6.30 -4.82 12.53
CA ARG A 324 5.03 -5.31 12.00
C ARG A 324 4.86 -6.82 12.11
N TYR A 325 5.92 -7.59 11.86
CA TYR A 325 5.81 -9.05 11.73
C TYR A 325 6.47 -9.83 12.87
N GLY A 326 7.25 -9.18 13.75
CA GLY A 326 7.86 -9.80 14.92
C GLY A 326 8.56 -11.12 14.60
N GLU A 327 8.27 -12.16 15.37
CA GLU A 327 8.83 -13.50 15.20
C GLU A 327 8.07 -14.36 14.16
N ALA A 328 7.02 -13.82 13.57
CA ALA A 328 6.20 -14.55 12.58
C ALA A 328 6.81 -14.55 11.16
N SER A 329 7.96 -13.90 10.98
CA SER A 329 8.66 -13.83 9.70
C SER A 329 10.14 -14.15 9.85
N LEU A 330 10.75 -14.72 8.82
CA LEU A 330 12.20 -14.69 8.67
C LEU A 330 12.63 -13.38 7.99
N TYR A 331 13.85 -12.94 8.30
CA TYR A 331 14.37 -11.66 7.82
C TYR A 331 15.70 -11.85 7.10
N PHE A 332 15.96 -11.00 6.10
CA PHE A 332 17.20 -10.98 5.34
C PHE A 332 17.51 -9.56 4.84
N ASP A 333 18.78 -9.25 4.63
CA ASP A 333 19.17 -8.05 3.91
C ASP A 333 18.78 -8.18 2.42
N PRO A 334 17.91 -7.29 1.87
CA PRO A 334 17.51 -7.34 0.46
C PRO A 334 18.65 -7.10 -0.53
N HIS A 335 19.80 -6.60 -0.09
CA HIS A 335 21.01 -6.45 -0.88
C HIS A 335 21.86 -7.71 -0.92
N ASN A 336 21.66 -8.64 0.02
CA ASN A 336 22.48 -9.83 0.17
C ASN A 336 21.82 -11.07 -0.43
N VAL A 337 22.15 -11.36 -1.69
CA VAL A 337 21.64 -12.54 -2.42
C VAL A 337 21.89 -13.85 -1.66
N THR A 338 22.98 -13.95 -0.89
CA THR A 338 23.32 -15.14 -0.11
C THR A 338 22.38 -15.33 1.08
N GLU A 339 22.04 -14.25 1.77
CA GLU A 339 21.06 -14.32 2.88
C GLU A 339 19.65 -14.67 2.36
N ILE A 340 19.22 -14.06 1.24
CA ILE A 340 17.96 -14.41 0.59
C ILE A 340 17.95 -15.91 0.26
N ALA A 341 19.02 -16.43 -0.36
CA ALA A 341 19.12 -17.85 -0.68
C ALA A 341 19.08 -18.75 0.57
N ALA A 342 19.81 -18.39 1.62
CA ALA A 342 19.82 -19.16 2.86
C ALA A 342 18.44 -19.25 3.52
N VAL A 343 17.69 -18.15 3.53
CA VAL A 343 16.31 -18.12 4.06
C VAL A 343 15.38 -18.95 3.19
N ILE A 344 15.47 -18.86 1.87
CA ILE A 344 14.70 -19.70 0.94
C ILE A 344 15.01 -21.17 1.19
N GLN A 345 16.27 -21.55 1.30
CA GLN A 345 16.70 -22.93 1.55
C GLN A 345 16.10 -23.47 2.84
N ARG A 346 16.16 -22.72 3.94
CA ARG A 346 15.54 -23.10 5.23
C ARG A 346 14.04 -23.37 5.08
N LEU A 347 13.29 -22.44 4.49
CA LEU A 347 11.85 -22.60 4.27
C LEU A 347 11.53 -23.75 3.31
N TRP A 348 12.42 -24.03 2.34
CA TRP A 348 12.21 -25.10 1.37
C TRP A 348 12.40 -26.50 1.96
N THR A 349 13.34 -26.66 2.88
CA THR A 349 13.79 -27.97 3.40
C THR A 349 13.30 -28.30 4.81
N ASP A 350 12.91 -27.31 5.63
CA ASP A 350 12.50 -27.52 7.01
C ASP A 350 10.97 -27.38 7.16
N ASP A 351 10.29 -28.54 7.23
CA ASP A 351 8.84 -28.59 7.40
C ASP A 351 8.40 -28.17 8.82
N ASN A 352 9.22 -28.46 9.85
CA ASN A 352 8.90 -28.07 11.23
C ASN A 352 8.93 -26.54 11.37
N LEU A 353 9.97 -25.90 10.84
CA LEU A 353 10.04 -24.43 10.80
C LEU A 353 8.79 -23.83 10.11
N CYS A 354 8.38 -24.39 8.98
CA CYS A 354 7.18 -23.89 8.30
C CYS A 354 5.91 -24.04 9.15
N HIS A 355 5.72 -25.14 9.84
CA HIS A 355 4.57 -25.33 10.74
C HIS A 355 4.57 -24.31 11.90
N GLU A 356 5.74 -24.07 12.52
CA GLU A 356 5.87 -23.05 13.57
C GLU A 356 5.55 -21.66 13.03
N MET A 357 6.06 -21.32 11.85
CA MET A 357 5.82 -20.02 11.23
C MET A 357 4.35 -19.81 10.85
N ILE A 358 3.65 -20.83 10.40
CA ILE A 358 2.20 -20.76 10.14
C ILE A 358 1.45 -20.38 11.42
N LYS A 359 1.77 -21.05 12.54
CA LYS A 359 1.14 -20.76 13.83
C LYS A 359 1.39 -19.31 14.26
N HIS A 360 2.66 -18.90 14.31
CA HIS A 360 3.02 -17.53 14.68
C HIS A 360 2.43 -16.50 13.69
N GLY A 361 2.31 -16.86 12.40
CA GLY A 361 1.71 -16.00 11.38
C GLY A 361 0.24 -15.69 11.67
N TYR A 362 -0.56 -16.71 11.99
CA TYR A 362 -1.97 -16.51 12.39
C TYR A 362 -2.09 -15.64 13.65
N GLU A 363 -1.26 -15.92 14.67
CA GLU A 363 -1.23 -15.13 15.90
C GLU A 363 -0.92 -13.67 15.57
N GLN A 364 0.16 -13.39 14.82
CA GLN A 364 0.62 -12.06 14.47
C GLN A 364 -0.40 -11.29 13.62
N ALA A 365 -0.95 -11.91 12.57
CA ALA A 365 -1.90 -11.25 11.69
C ALA A 365 -3.24 -10.93 12.37
N SER A 366 -3.53 -11.59 13.49
CA SER A 366 -4.74 -11.39 14.30
C SER A 366 -4.56 -10.36 15.42
N THR A 367 -3.35 -9.83 15.65
CA THR A 367 -3.10 -8.84 16.74
C THR A 367 -3.71 -7.46 16.48
N TRP A 368 -4.00 -7.15 15.21
CA TRP A 368 -4.56 -5.87 14.80
C TRP A 368 -5.66 -6.08 13.76
N THR A 369 -6.90 -5.98 14.23
CA THR A 369 -8.10 -6.33 13.47
C THR A 369 -8.77 -5.10 12.84
N GLN A 370 -9.77 -5.34 11.99
CA GLN A 370 -10.64 -4.26 11.47
C GLN A 370 -11.33 -3.50 12.62
N THR A 371 -11.76 -4.18 13.67
CA THR A 371 -12.40 -3.54 14.84
C THR A 371 -11.42 -2.62 15.57
N ASP A 372 -10.17 -3.06 15.77
CA ASP A 372 -9.13 -2.24 16.40
C ASP A 372 -8.81 -1.00 15.55
N PHE A 373 -8.71 -1.19 14.22
CA PHE A 373 -8.50 -0.09 13.28
C PHE A 373 -9.64 0.94 13.33
N GLU A 374 -10.89 0.47 13.31
CA GLU A 374 -12.08 1.32 13.36
C GLU A 374 -12.13 2.11 14.67
N ALA A 375 -11.95 1.45 15.81
CA ALA A 375 -11.92 2.09 17.12
C ALA A 375 -10.81 3.15 17.18
N ARG A 376 -9.58 2.80 16.78
CA ARG A 376 -8.45 3.74 16.78
C ARG A 376 -8.67 4.93 15.86
N PHE A 377 -9.24 4.71 14.68
CA PHE A 377 -9.53 5.81 13.76
C PHE A 377 -10.59 6.77 14.31
N LEU A 378 -11.63 6.25 14.96
CA LEU A 378 -12.66 7.07 15.60
C LEU A 378 -12.11 7.86 16.80
N ASP A 379 -11.21 7.29 17.59
CA ASP A 379 -10.50 8.01 18.65
C ASP A 379 -9.69 9.18 18.09
N ILE A 380 -8.98 8.98 16.97
CA ILE A 380 -8.25 10.05 16.28
C ILE A 380 -9.20 11.15 15.78
N LEU A 381 -10.33 10.76 15.20
CA LEU A 381 -11.36 11.69 14.74
C LEU A 381 -11.87 12.55 15.90
N HIS A 382 -12.25 11.92 17.02
CA HIS A 382 -12.71 12.61 18.23
C HIS A 382 -11.62 13.52 18.83
N HIS A 383 -10.36 13.10 18.82
CA HIS A 383 -9.26 13.95 19.23
C HIS A 383 -9.18 15.23 18.37
N VAL A 384 -9.21 15.08 17.04
CA VAL A 384 -9.20 16.21 16.10
C VAL A 384 -10.40 17.15 16.30
N GLU A 385 -11.55 16.62 16.66
CA GLU A 385 -12.74 17.46 16.92
C GLU A 385 -12.59 18.43 18.09
N ASN A 386 -11.89 17.98 19.13
CA ASN A 386 -11.74 18.71 20.40
C ASN A 386 -10.53 19.66 20.43
N PHE A 387 -9.67 19.58 19.42
CA PHE A 387 -8.55 20.49 19.21
C PHE A 387 -8.94 21.63 18.26
#